data_9cf602b09321da24eb5986f7a067c5cc
#
_entry.id   9cf602b09321da24eb5986f7a067c5cc
#
_cell.length_a   1.000
_cell.length_b   1.000
_cell.length_c   1.000
_cell.angle_alpha   90.00
_cell.angle_beta   90.00
_cell.angle_gamma   90.00
#
_symmetry.space_group_name_H-M   'P 1'
#
loop_
_entity.id
_entity.type
_entity.pdbx_description
1 polymer ?
#
loop_
_entity_poly.entity_id
_entity_poly.type
_entity_poly.pdbx_seq_one_letter_code
_entity_poly.pdbx_strand_id
1 'polypeptide(L)'
;MNAREDLSRLEASGLIQVAALQPELEYLFRHALVQEAAYASLLKQDRRALHRAAAEAILAQHPDRERELASVLALHFEHAGENARTAEYLVMAGDHALERFANREAIGFFSRASGLAEESQGELRLRAAIGGAKASWGFKTSGREVDELELAVASGENAEPKLLGEAYFWIAYLRRQRGEVPETSPELERATERAITIAGSLTDARASALPRAMMGAGAAFTGRLREGAREMQAALNDMDQNTDPHSNAMIADFLAMTYARLGEFDAAEEIVARGTQQAARADEISRVDIDITQSAVNYERGELDRAAEQAFQCSARAEGLGAYACVVAANVMFGSATMAKDDASSAKLPLERGDELAMVTNMAPFRTLTKGLLASSHAQLGDLPSGVAGWNEALNGARGMNDHYGEARVLWTRGRTLALHSPPDWAAALADFENAVRLFEEMDARPALARALCDRAKALRALGRTAQAVEIEERALMLGRQLGLKDAPFA
;
A
#
# COMPACT_ATOMS: atom_id res chain seq x y z
N MET A 1 -50.71 -10.72 -22.34
CA MET A 1 -50.89 -9.69 -21.30
C MET A 1 -50.39 -8.39 -21.87
N ASN A 2 -51.12 -7.30 -21.82
CA ASN A 2 -50.68 -6.03 -22.35
C ASN A 2 -50.12 -5.19 -21.18
N ALA A 3 -48.80 -5.24 -20.99
CA ALA A 3 -48.10 -4.62 -19.88
C ALA A 3 -48.47 -3.13 -19.66
N ARG A 4 -48.78 -2.38 -20.75
CA ARG A 4 -49.20 -0.97 -20.67
C ARG A 4 -50.56 -0.81 -20.00
N GLU A 5 -51.50 -1.65 -20.32
CA GLU A 5 -52.86 -1.59 -19.70
C GLU A 5 -52.81 -1.96 -18.23
N ASP A 6 -51.98 -2.95 -17.86
CA ASP A 6 -51.80 -3.37 -16.46
C ASP A 6 -51.10 -2.28 -15.64
N LEU A 7 -50.06 -1.64 -16.18
CA LEU A 7 -49.38 -0.50 -15.53
C LEU A 7 -50.32 0.70 -15.35
N SER A 8 -51.16 1.04 -16.37
CA SER A 8 -52.14 2.12 -16.27
C SER A 8 -53.20 1.82 -15.20
N ARG A 9 -53.63 0.58 -15.03
CA ARG A 9 -54.57 0.17 -13.97
C ARG A 9 -53.95 0.27 -12.59
N LEU A 10 -52.69 -0.17 -12.41
CA LEU A 10 -51.97 -0.04 -11.15
C LEU A 10 -51.75 1.42 -10.77
N GLU A 11 -51.46 2.29 -11.73
CA GLU A 11 -51.31 3.71 -11.51
C GLU A 11 -52.65 4.36 -11.12
N ALA A 12 -53.71 4.06 -11.85
CA ALA A 12 -55.07 4.55 -11.56
C ALA A 12 -55.59 4.10 -10.19
N SER A 13 -55.17 2.91 -9.74
CA SER A 13 -55.48 2.37 -8.38
C SER A 13 -54.64 3.01 -7.29
N GLY A 14 -53.63 3.84 -7.63
CA GLY A 14 -52.75 4.47 -6.66
C GLY A 14 -51.70 3.58 -6.04
N LEU A 15 -51.46 2.37 -6.57
CA LEU A 15 -50.45 1.43 -6.09
C LEU A 15 -49.02 1.78 -6.56
N ILE A 16 -48.93 2.30 -7.80
CA ILE A 16 -47.68 2.78 -8.38
C ILE A 16 -47.83 4.25 -8.86
N GLN A 17 -46.72 4.89 -9.10
CA GLN A 17 -46.65 6.23 -9.72
C GLN A 17 -45.45 6.27 -10.65
N VAL A 18 -45.55 7.12 -11.68
CA VAL A 18 -44.42 7.42 -12.56
C VAL A 18 -43.36 8.16 -11.75
N ALA A 19 -42.14 7.64 -11.74
CA ALA A 19 -40.98 8.24 -11.08
C ALA A 19 -40.15 9.07 -12.06
N ALA A 20 -39.93 8.57 -13.29
CA ALA A 20 -39.25 9.28 -14.37
C ALA A 20 -39.87 8.95 -15.72
N LEU A 21 -39.82 9.96 -16.63
CA LEU A 21 -40.24 9.81 -18.02
C LEU A 21 -39.04 9.73 -18.97
N GLN A 22 -37.89 10.19 -18.53
CA GLN A 22 -36.64 10.23 -19.28
C GLN A 22 -35.48 9.98 -18.34
N PRO A 23 -34.40 9.31 -18.79
CA PRO A 23 -34.22 8.73 -20.14
C PRO A 23 -35.13 7.53 -20.41
N GLU A 24 -35.66 6.91 -19.36
CA GLU A 24 -36.55 5.75 -19.42
C GLU A 24 -37.77 5.94 -18.54
N LEU A 25 -38.87 5.24 -18.89
CA LEU A 25 -40.09 5.30 -18.11
C LEU A 25 -39.95 4.43 -16.86
N GLU A 26 -39.93 5.07 -15.70
CA GLU A 26 -39.78 4.39 -14.40
C GLU A 26 -41.06 4.49 -13.58
N TYR A 27 -41.42 3.41 -12.91
CA TYR A 27 -42.52 3.35 -11.95
C TYR A 27 -41.98 3.00 -10.53
N LEU A 28 -42.55 3.64 -9.53
CA LEU A 28 -42.30 3.32 -8.12
C LEU A 28 -43.60 2.92 -7.44
N PHE A 29 -43.50 1.97 -6.51
CA PHE A 29 -44.59 1.72 -5.58
C PHE A 29 -44.77 2.94 -4.66
N ARG A 30 -46.04 3.39 -4.47
CA ARG A 30 -46.33 4.52 -3.56
C ARG A 30 -46.08 4.19 -2.10
N HIS A 31 -46.16 2.91 -1.73
CA HIS A 31 -45.99 2.44 -0.37
C HIS A 31 -45.09 1.19 -0.34
N ALA A 32 -44.01 1.23 0.43
CA ALA A 32 -43.07 0.09 0.60
C ALA A 32 -43.77 -1.21 1.07
N LEU A 33 -44.74 -1.08 1.96
CA LEU A 33 -45.52 -2.23 2.45
C LEU A 33 -46.32 -2.91 1.34
N VAL A 34 -46.79 -2.17 0.33
CA VAL A 34 -47.51 -2.74 -0.82
C VAL A 34 -46.53 -3.50 -1.71
N GLN A 35 -45.35 -2.95 -1.94
CA GLN A 35 -44.27 -3.64 -2.66
C GLN A 35 -43.86 -4.93 -1.96
N GLU A 36 -43.63 -4.89 -0.65
CA GLU A 36 -43.27 -6.07 0.16
C GLU A 36 -44.35 -7.13 0.14
N ALA A 37 -45.63 -6.72 0.31
CA ALA A 37 -46.76 -7.65 0.27
C ALA A 37 -46.93 -8.32 -1.10
N ALA A 38 -46.81 -7.52 -2.19
CA ALA A 38 -46.89 -8.06 -3.54
C ALA A 38 -45.72 -9.03 -3.81
N TYR A 39 -44.50 -8.67 -3.43
CA TYR A 39 -43.34 -9.53 -3.58
C TYR A 39 -43.45 -10.81 -2.72
N ALA A 40 -43.90 -10.70 -1.46
CA ALA A 40 -44.08 -11.82 -0.56
C ALA A 40 -45.19 -12.80 -1.01
N SER A 41 -46.20 -12.31 -1.76
CA SER A 41 -47.27 -13.13 -2.30
C SER A 41 -46.85 -14.11 -3.39
N LEU A 42 -45.71 -13.83 -4.03
CA LEU A 42 -45.16 -14.68 -5.10
C LEU A 42 -44.54 -15.97 -4.53
N LEU A 43 -44.75 -17.10 -5.18
CA LEU A 43 -44.06 -18.33 -4.88
C LEU A 43 -42.56 -18.17 -5.10
N LYS A 44 -41.74 -18.88 -4.33
CA LYS A 44 -40.27 -18.81 -4.43
C LYS A 44 -39.77 -19.08 -5.88
N GLN A 45 -40.43 -20.02 -6.57
CA GLN A 45 -40.11 -20.36 -7.95
C GLN A 45 -40.43 -19.22 -8.91
N ASP A 46 -41.55 -18.53 -8.74
CA ASP A 46 -41.97 -17.41 -9.58
C ASP A 46 -41.07 -16.20 -9.38
N ARG A 47 -40.69 -15.90 -8.11
CA ARG A 47 -39.72 -14.87 -7.79
C ARG A 47 -38.37 -15.10 -8.51
N ARG A 48 -37.85 -16.34 -8.47
CA ARG A 48 -36.63 -16.69 -9.18
C ARG A 48 -36.75 -16.50 -10.68
N ALA A 49 -37.85 -16.94 -11.29
CA ALA A 49 -38.08 -16.79 -12.71
C ALA A 49 -38.18 -15.32 -13.11
N LEU A 50 -38.87 -14.48 -12.32
CA LEU A 50 -39.01 -13.05 -12.57
C LEU A 50 -37.66 -12.32 -12.44
N HIS A 51 -36.86 -12.63 -11.44
CA HIS A 51 -35.54 -12.03 -11.29
C HIS A 51 -34.61 -12.41 -12.44
N ARG A 52 -34.62 -13.67 -12.90
CA ARG A 52 -33.87 -14.09 -14.11
C ARG A 52 -34.34 -13.31 -15.32
N ALA A 53 -35.65 -13.25 -15.57
CA ALA A 53 -36.20 -12.53 -16.73
C ALA A 53 -35.87 -11.03 -16.68
N ALA A 54 -35.84 -10.42 -15.49
CA ALA A 54 -35.43 -9.02 -15.32
C ALA A 54 -33.97 -8.82 -15.68
N ALA A 55 -33.06 -9.68 -15.19
CA ALA A 55 -31.63 -9.60 -15.53
C ALA A 55 -31.39 -9.74 -17.04
N GLU A 56 -32.05 -10.71 -17.67
CA GLU A 56 -31.93 -10.96 -19.12
C GLU A 56 -32.52 -9.80 -19.94
N ALA A 57 -33.61 -9.18 -19.47
CA ALA A 57 -34.17 -8.00 -20.10
C ALA A 57 -33.24 -6.79 -20.01
N ILE A 58 -32.64 -6.56 -18.86
CA ILE A 58 -31.63 -5.49 -18.66
C ILE A 58 -30.46 -5.68 -19.63
N LEU A 59 -29.91 -6.88 -19.72
CA LEU A 59 -28.82 -7.20 -20.64
C LEU A 59 -29.20 -6.97 -22.12
N ALA A 60 -30.41 -7.40 -22.50
CA ALA A 60 -30.89 -7.23 -23.87
C ALA A 60 -31.15 -5.76 -24.25
N GLN A 61 -31.60 -4.95 -23.29
CA GLN A 61 -31.92 -3.54 -23.52
C GLN A 61 -30.71 -2.61 -23.43
N HIS A 62 -29.71 -2.99 -22.62
CA HIS A 62 -28.53 -2.14 -22.32
C HIS A 62 -27.20 -2.90 -22.50
N PRO A 63 -26.92 -3.48 -23.69
CA PRO A 63 -25.70 -4.27 -23.90
C PRO A 63 -24.41 -3.45 -23.69
N ASP A 64 -24.45 -2.14 -23.94
CA ASP A 64 -23.29 -1.26 -23.80
C ASP A 64 -23.09 -0.76 -22.35
N ARG A 65 -24.03 -1.04 -21.44
CA ARG A 65 -24.02 -0.59 -20.04
C ARG A 65 -23.92 -1.75 -19.05
N GLU A 66 -23.58 -2.93 -19.52
CA GLU A 66 -23.49 -4.14 -18.70
C GLU A 66 -22.60 -3.93 -17.48
N ARG A 67 -21.45 -3.30 -17.65
CA ARG A 67 -20.50 -3.01 -16.59
C ARG A 67 -21.03 -2.02 -15.55
N GLU A 68 -21.70 -0.97 -15.98
CA GLU A 68 -22.36 0.00 -15.10
C GLU A 68 -23.49 -0.65 -14.28
N LEU A 69 -24.22 -1.57 -14.89
CA LEU A 69 -25.37 -2.25 -14.30
C LEU A 69 -24.98 -3.56 -13.59
N ALA A 70 -23.70 -3.89 -13.49
CA ALA A 70 -23.21 -5.16 -12.98
C ALA A 70 -23.70 -5.46 -11.55
N SER A 71 -23.77 -4.47 -10.66
CA SER A 71 -24.28 -4.63 -9.31
C SER A 71 -25.78 -4.98 -9.27
N VAL A 72 -26.55 -4.39 -10.17
CA VAL A 72 -28.00 -4.68 -10.32
C VAL A 72 -28.21 -6.07 -10.91
N LEU A 73 -27.41 -6.44 -11.92
CA LEU A 73 -27.43 -7.78 -12.52
C LEU A 73 -27.04 -8.86 -11.50
N ALA A 74 -26.01 -8.61 -10.70
CA ALA A 74 -25.60 -9.51 -9.61
C ALA A 74 -26.77 -9.74 -8.64
N LEU A 75 -27.47 -8.68 -8.20
CA LEU A 75 -28.61 -8.79 -7.32
C LEU A 75 -29.74 -9.65 -7.92
N HIS A 76 -30.06 -9.42 -9.21
CA HIS A 76 -31.10 -10.20 -9.87
C HIS A 76 -30.72 -11.67 -10.03
N PHE A 77 -29.49 -12.01 -10.43
CA PHE A 77 -29.04 -13.40 -10.54
C PHE A 77 -28.93 -14.08 -9.18
N GLU A 78 -28.55 -13.37 -8.12
CA GLU A 78 -28.56 -13.90 -6.74
C GLU A 78 -29.97 -14.32 -6.31
N HIS A 79 -30.96 -13.44 -6.53
CA HIS A 79 -32.35 -13.75 -6.25
C HIS A 79 -32.93 -14.83 -7.17
N ALA A 80 -32.40 -14.98 -8.38
CA ALA A 80 -32.70 -16.10 -9.26
C ALA A 80 -32.10 -17.42 -8.80
N GLY A 81 -31.09 -17.38 -7.92
CA GLY A 81 -30.35 -18.55 -7.40
C GLY A 81 -29.29 -19.05 -8.39
N GLU A 82 -28.75 -18.18 -9.24
CA GLU A 82 -27.71 -18.46 -10.23
C GLU A 82 -26.33 -18.02 -9.71
N ASN A 83 -25.78 -18.79 -8.78
CA ASN A 83 -24.54 -18.42 -8.06
C ASN A 83 -23.37 -18.12 -9.00
N ALA A 84 -23.19 -18.91 -10.06
CA ALA A 84 -22.12 -18.74 -11.01
C ALA A 84 -22.17 -17.37 -11.71
N ARG A 85 -23.33 -17.00 -12.26
CA ARG A 85 -23.54 -15.70 -12.90
C ARG A 85 -23.50 -14.56 -11.87
N THR A 86 -24.02 -14.77 -10.67
CA THR A 86 -23.91 -13.79 -9.59
C THR A 86 -22.45 -13.47 -9.29
N ALA A 87 -21.58 -14.46 -9.18
CA ALA A 87 -20.16 -14.27 -8.93
C ALA A 87 -19.46 -13.49 -10.08
N GLU A 88 -19.79 -13.79 -11.34
CA GLU A 88 -19.28 -13.07 -12.50
C GLU A 88 -19.64 -11.57 -12.45
N TYR A 89 -20.91 -11.25 -12.20
CA TYR A 89 -21.36 -9.86 -12.12
C TYR A 89 -20.88 -9.15 -10.85
N LEU A 90 -20.63 -9.86 -9.76
CA LEU A 90 -20.00 -9.29 -8.56
C LEU A 90 -18.55 -8.91 -8.82
N VAL A 91 -17.77 -9.72 -9.54
CA VAL A 91 -16.40 -9.36 -9.97
C VAL A 91 -16.45 -8.11 -10.84
N MET A 92 -17.33 -8.07 -11.84
CA MET A 92 -17.49 -6.91 -12.72
C MET A 92 -17.91 -5.65 -11.94
N ALA A 93 -18.81 -5.78 -10.97
CA ALA A 93 -19.22 -4.68 -10.09
C ALA A 93 -18.06 -4.20 -9.20
N GLY A 94 -17.24 -5.12 -8.70
CA GLY A 94 -16.03 -4.82 -7.95
C GLY A 94 -15.01 -4.04 -8.77
N ASP A 95 -14.74 -4.47 -10.00
CA ASP A 95 -13.86 -3.77 -10.94
C ASP A 95 -14.39 -2.36 -11.25
N HIS A 96 -15.70 -2.23 -11.49
CA HIS A 96 -16.33 -0.94 -11.74
C HIS A 96 -16.28 -0.02 -10.50
N ALA A 97 -16.43 -0.58 -9.30
CA ALA A 97 -16.30 0.17 -8.06
C ALA A 97 -14.86 0.68 -7.84
N LEU A 98 -13.84 -0.14 -8.14
CA LEU A 98 -12.43 0.28 -8.10
C LEU A 98 -12.15 1.46 -9.03
N GLU A 99 -12.68 1.43 -10.26
CA GLU A 99 -12.52 2.54 -11.23
C GLU A 99 -13.13 3.86 -10.74
N ARG A 100 -14.13 3.78 -9.87
CA ARG A 100 -14.82 4.93 -9.26
C ARG A 100 -14.30 5.27 -7.86
N PHE A 101 -13.19 4.65 -7.43
CA PHE A 101 -12.57 4.85 -6.13
C PHE A 101 -13.45 4.43 -4.93
N ALA A 102 -14.44 3.58 -5.17
CA ALA A 102 -15.33 3.05 -4.15
C ALA A 102 -14.75 1.75 -3.51
N ASN A 103 -13.52 1.83 -2.99
CA ASN A 103 -12.75 0.66 -2.54
C ASN A 103 -13.47 -0.19 -1.50
N ARG A 104 -14.21 0.42 -0.55
CA ARG A 104 -15.00 -0.34 0.44
C ARG A 104 -16.13 -1.14 -0.20
N GLU A 105 -16.79 -0.57 -1.20
CA GLU A 105 -17.82 -1.24 -1.97
C GLU A 105 -17.22 -2.38 -2.80
N ALA A 106 -16.07 -2.15 -3.44
CA ALA A 106 -15.31 -3.14 -4.19
C ALA A 106 -14.94 -4.35 -3.33
N ILE A 107 -14.41 -4.13 -2.10
CA ILE A 107 -14.12 -5.20 -1.13
C ILE A 107 -15.37 -6.06 -0.87
N GLY A 108 -16.54 -5.42 -0.68
CA GLY A 108 -17.80 -6.12 -0.46
C GLY A 108 -18.19 -7.00 -1.66
N PHE A 109 -18.04 -6.50 -2.87
CA PHE A 109 -18.35 -7.25 -4.09
C PHE A 109 -17.40 -8.43 -4.29
N PHE A 110 -16.08 -8.23 -4.17
CA PHE A 110 -15.09 -9.29 -4.35
C PHE A 110 -15.20 -10.38 -3.29
N SER A 111 -15.43 -10.03 -2.03
CA SER A 111 -15.60 -11.00 -0.95
C SER A 111 -16.85 -11.88 -1.18
N ARG A 112 -17.95 -11.29 -1.65
CA ARG A 112 -19.17 -12.05 -2.02
C ARG A 112 -18.94 -12.93 -3.23
N ALA A 113 -18.22 -12.44 -4.25
CA ALA A 113 -17.87 -13.20 -5.44
C ALA A 113 -17.06 -14.44 -5.08
N SER A 114 -16.03 -14.30 -4.25
CA SER A 114 -15.21 -15.42 -3.77
C SER A 114 -16.03 -16.50 -3.05
N GLY A 115 -17.03 -16.07 -2.25
CA GLY A 115 -17.89 -16.99 -1.50
C GLY A 115 -18.94 -17.72 -2.37
N LEU A 116 -19.30 -17.19 -3.53
CA LEU A 116 -20.32 -17.73 -4.42
C LEU A 116 -19.75 -18.49 -5.63
N ALA A 117 -18.48 -18.22 -6.00
CA ALA A 117 -17.85 -18.86 -7.14
C ALA A 117 -17.74 -20.38 -6.95
N GLU A 118 -18.17 -21.14 -7.96
CA GLU A 118 -18.13 -22.60 -7.95
C GLU A 118 -16.69 -23.11 -8.12
N GLU A 119 -16.42 -24.37 -7.78
CA GLU A 119 -15.07 -24.96 -7.93
C GLU A 119 -14.58 -24.93 -9.39
N SER A 120 -15.50 -25.04 -10.35
CA SER A 120 -15.20 -24.95 -11.78
C SER A 120 -14.80 -23.54 -12.25
N GLN A 121 -15.01 -22.52 -11.42
CA GLN A 121 -14.73 -21.10 -11.71
C GLN A 121 -13.42 -20.60 -11.07
N GLY A 122 -12.34 -21.41 -11.11
CA GLY A 122 -11.06 -21.09 -10.47
C GLY A 122 -10.46 -19.76 -10.93
N GLU A 123 -10.57 -19.43 -12.22
CA GLU A 123 -10.10 -18.12 -12.72
C GLU A 123 -10.90 -16.95 -12.17
N LEU A 124 -12.22 -17.10 -12.01
CA LEU A 124 -13.08 -16.07 -11.43
C LEU A 124 -12.77 -15.84 -9.95
N ARG A 125 -12.52 -16.92 -9.19
CA ARG A 125 -12.05 -16.83 -7.79
C ARG A 125 -10.73 -16.06 -7.71
N LEU A 126 -9.82 -16.35 -8.62
CA LEU A 126 -8.52 -15.70 -8.67
C LEU A 126 -8.65 -14.20 -8.94
N ARG A 127 -9.49 -13.81 -9.91
CA ARG A 127 -9.80 -12.39 -10.19
C ARG A 127 -10.44 -11.70 -8.99
N ALA A 128 -11.39 -12.35 -8.31
CA ALA A 128 -12.02 -11.82 -7.11
C ALA A 128 -11.01 -11.61 -5.96
N ALA A 129 -10.12 -12.58 -5.72
CA ALA A 129 -9.11 -12.49 -4.67
C ALA A 129 -8.08 -11.38 -4.96
N ILE A 130 -7.61 -11.25 -6.21
CA ILE A 130 -6.71 -10.16 -6.64
C ILE A 130 -7.40 -8.81 -6.49
N GLY A 131 -8.64 -8.67 -6.96
CA GLY A 131 -9.42 -7.44 -6.83
C GLY A 131 -9.63 -7.05 -5.37
N GLY A 132 -9.93 -8.03 -4.50
CA GLY A 132 -10.02 -7.85 -3.06
C GLY A 132 -8.72 -7.35 -2.43
N ALA A 133 -7.58 -7.92 -2.81
CA ALA A 133 -6.27 -7.47 -2.36
C ALA A 133 -5.97 -6.02 -2.78
N LYS A 134 -6.23 -5.67 -4.04
CA LYS A 134 -6.09 -4.30 -4.56
C LYS A 134 -6.98 -3.32 -3.80
N ALA A 135 -8.25 -3.65 -3.62
CA ALA A 135 -9.22 -2.79 -2.92
C ALA A 135 -8.89 -2.60 -1.44
N SER A 136 -8.30 -3.62 -0.79
CA SER A 136 -7.93 -3.60 0.63
C SER A 136 -6.62 -2.86 0.90
N TRP A 137 -5.83 -2.62 -0.14
CA TRP A 137 -4.55 -1.93 0.01
C TRP A 137 -4.73 -0.55 0.64
N GLY A 138 -3.91 -0.21 1.60
CA GLY A 138 -3.98 1.06 2.32
C GLY A 138 -4.99 1.10 3.49
N PHE A 139 -5.97 0.20 3.57
CA PHE A 139 -6.90 0.15 4.71
C PHE A 139 -6.31 -0.66 5.87
N LYS A 140 -6.16 -1.94 5.68
CA LYS A 140 -5.44 -2.81 6.63
C LYS A 140 -5.16 -4.16 5.97
N THR A 141 -4.09 -4.82 6.40
CA THR A 141 -3.80 -6.21 6.09
C THR A 141 -4.30 -7.09 7.23
N SER A 142 -5.50 -7.69 7.10
CA SER A 142 -6.07 -8.55 8.15
C SER A 142 -5.49 -9.96 8.15
N GLY A 143 -4.83 -10.33 7.08
CA GLY A 143 -4.38 -11.68 6.84
C GLY A 143 -5.33 -12.50 5.99
N ARG A 144 -6.59 -12.17 5.98
CA ARG A 144 -7.62 -12.86 5.24
C ARG A 144 -7.40 -12.80 3.73
N GLU A 145 -6.90 -11.67 3.23
CA GLU A 145 -6.61 -11.47 1.81
C GLU A 145 -5.54 -12.45 1.30
N VAL A 146 -4.54 -12.76 2.12
CA VAL A 146 -3.52 -13.77 1.75
C VAL A 146 -4.13 -15.16 1.68
N ASP A 147 -4.91 -15.54 2.69
CA ASP A 147 -5.56 -16.85 2.74
C ASP A 147 -6.53 -17.02 1.55
N GLU A 148 -7.30 -15.98 1.21
CA GLU A 148 -8.20 -15.97 0.05
C GLU A 148 -7.43 -16.11 -1.27
N LEU A 149 -6.29 -15.42 -1.43
CA LEU A 149 -5.42 -15.53 -2.60
C LEU A 149 -4.82 -16.95 -2.73
N GLU A 150 -4.34 -17.53 -1.65
CA GLU A 150 -3.75 -18.88 -1.66
C GLU A 150 -4.79 -19.96 -2.01
N LEU A 151 -5.98 -19.85 -1.46
CA LEU A 151 -7.11 -20.72 -1.83
C LEU A 151 -7.50 -20.54 -3.30
N ALA A 152 -7.52 -19.31 -3.79
CA ALA A 152 -7.84 -19.02 -5.17
C ALA A 152 -6.77 -19.55 -6.14
N VAL A 153 -5.48 -19.43 -5.81
CA VAL A 153 -4.37 -20.02 -6.59
C VAL A 153 -4.50 -21.54 -6.64
N ALA A 154 -4.79 -22.19 -5.51
CA ALA A 154 -4.95 -23.66 -5.47
C ALA A 154 -6.11 -24.16 -6.34
N SER A 155 -7.20 -23.39 -6.43
CA SER A 155 -8.34 -23.72 -7.31
C SER A 155 -8.18 -23.26 -8.76
N GLY A 156 -7.29 -22.31 -9.01
CA GLY A 156 -7.04 -21.67 -10.30
C GLY A 156 -5.72 -22.07 -10.97
N GLU A 157 -5.13 -23.23 -10.65
CA GLU A 157 -3.81 -23.64 -11.19
C GLU A 157 -3.72 -23.65 -12.73
N ASN A 158 -4.84 -23.78 -13.44
CA ASN A 158 -4.93 -23.75 -14.88
C ASN A 158 -5.34 -22.38 -15.45
N ALA A 159 -5.37 -21.33 -14.62
CA ALA A 159 -5.69 -19.98 -15.07
C ALA A 159 -4.56 -19.42 -15.96
N GLU A 160 -4.86 -18.32 -16.63
CA GLU A 160 -3.90 -17.61 -17.46
C GLU A 160 -2.61 -17.29 -16.66
N PRO A 161 -1.41 -17.58 -17.18
CA PRO A 161 -0.15 -17.35 -16.47
C PRO A 161 0.03 -15.92 -15.97
N LYS A 162 -0.46 -14.93 -16.70
CA LYS A 162 -0.42 -13.52 -16.26
C LYS A 162 -1.19 -13.29 -14.95
N LEU A 163 -2.38 -13.85 -14.86
CA LEU A 163 -3.24 -13.74 -13.68
C LEU A 163 -2.63 -14.47 -12.46
N LEU A 164 -2.05 -15.66 -12.70
CA LEU A 164 -1.31 -16.38 -11.67
C LEU A 164 -0.08 -15.59 -11.17
N GLY A 165 0.67 -14.98 -12.09
CA GLY A 165 1.81 -14.14 -11.76
C GLY A 165 1.41 -12.96 -10.88
N GLU A 166 0.28 -12.32 -11.17
CA GLU A 166 -0.27 -11.23 -10.36
C GLU A 166 -0.72 -11.71 -8.97
N ALA A 167 -1.37 -12.87 -8.88
CA ALA A 167 -1.77 -13.45 -7.58
C ALA A 167 -0.55 -13.75 -6.70
N TYR A 168 0.49 -14.38 -7.24
CA TYR A 168 1.72 -14.64 -6.50
C TYR A 168 2.46 -13.35 -6.11
N PHE A 169 2.39 -12.30 -6.93
CA PHE A 169 2.85 -10.96 -6.53
C PHE A 169 2.14 -10.49 -5.27
N TRP A 170 0.80 -10.50 -5.26
CA TRP A 170 0.03 -10.03 -4.10
C TRP A 170 0.25 -10.90 -2.86
N ILE A 171 0.35 -12.22 -2.99
CA ILE A 171 0.70 -13.11 -1.87
C ILE A 171 2.06 -12.70 -1.27
N ALA A 172 3.08 -12.61 -2.10
CA ALA A 172 4.42 -12.28 -1.62
C ALA A 172 4.50 -10.86 -1.04
N TYR A 173 3.83 -9.89 -1.66
CA TYR A 173 3.74 -8.51 -1.15
C TYR A 173 3.09 -8.45 0.23
N LEU A 174 1.91 -9.03 0.39
CA LEU A 174 1.16 -9.00 1.64
C LEU A 174 1.88 -9.78 2.76
N ARG A 175 2.53 -10.90 2.46
CA ARG A 175 3.36 -11.64 3.43
C ARG A 175 4.56 -10.81 3.90
N ARG A 176 5.23 -10.07 3.00
CA ARG A 176 6.31 -9.13 3.39
C ARG A 176 5.78 -8.00 4.27
N GLN A 177 4.60 -7.49 4.02
CA GLN A 177 3.98 -6.46 4.89
C GLN A 177 3.74 -6.97 6.31
N ARG A 178 3.55 -8.29 6.48
CA ARG A 178 3.48 -8.94 7.80
C ARG A 178 4.86 -9.15 8.46
N GLY A 179 5.95 -8.79 7.79
CA GLY A 179 7.31 -8.98 8.28
C GLY A 179 7.87 -10.39 8.05
N GLU A 180 7.24 -11.18 7.19
CA GLU A 180 7.78 -12.47 6.79
C GLU A 180 9.03 -12.30 5.92
N VAL A 181 9.99 -13.19 6.08
CA VAL A 181 11.21 -13.26 5.26
C VAL A 181 11.35 -14.66 4.65
N PRO A 182 11.98 -14.81 3.46
CA PRO A 182 12.09 -16.10 2.78
C PRO A 182 12.72 -17.19 3.66
N GLU A 183 13.71 -16.83 4.47
CA GLU A 183 14.47 -17.76 5.33
C GLU A 183 13.59 -18.44 6.41
N THR A 184 12.45 -17.82 6.78
CA THR A 184 11.58 -18.33 7.84
C THR A 184 10.15 -18.58 7.39
N SER A 185 9.78 -18.18 6.15
CA SER A 185 8.45 -18.38 5.56
C SER A 185 8.57 -19.12 4.23
N PRO A 186 8.40 -20.46 4.24
CA PRO A 186 8.38 -21.25 3.01
C PRO A 186 7.28 -20.82 2.03
N GLU A 187 6.18 -20.27 2.54
CA GLU A 187 5.07 -19.76 1.72
C GLU A 187 5.49 -18.51 0.95
N LEU A 188 6.22 -17.58 1.59
CA LEU A 188 6.75 -16.39 0.94
C LEU A 188 7.82 -16.76 -0.09
N GLU A 189 8.73 -17.68 0.25
CA GLU A 189 9.74 -18.19 -0.69
C GLU A 189 9.07 -18.78 -1.92
N ARG A 190 8.12 -19.71 -1.71
CA ARG A 190 7.36 -20.35 -2.80
C ARG A 190 6.61 -19.33 -3.67
N ALA A 191 5.92 -18.36 -3.06
CA ALA A 191 5.20 -17.33 -3.81
C ALA A 191 6.17 -16.49 -4.65
N THR A 192 7.33 -16.14 -4.10
CA THR A 192 8.36 -15.38 -4.80
C THR A 192 8.94 -16.19 -5.96
N GLU A 193 9.33 -17.46 -5.76
CA GLU A 193 9.84 -18.35 -6.80
C GLU A 193 8.84 -18.59 -7.93
N ARG A 194 7.56 -18.80 -7.59
CA ARG A 194 6.49 -18.98 -8.58
C ARG A 194 6.28 -17.73 -9.41
N ALA A 195 6.27 -16.54 -8.77
CA ALA A 195 6.16 -15.26 -9.49
C ALA A 195 7.34 -15.09 -10.48
N ILE A 196 8.57 -15.41 -10.06
CA ILE A 196 9.79 -15.37 -10.89
C ILE A 196 9.69 -16.34 -12.06
N THR A 197 9.32 -17.59 -11.78
CA THR A 197 9.23 -18.67 -12.79
C THR A 197 8.19 -18.31 -13.85
N ILE A 198 7.03 -17.81 -13.43
CA ILE A 198 5.97 -17.37 -14.34
C ILE A 198 6.47 -16.18 -15.17
N ALA A 199 7.06 -15.17 -14.54
CA ALA A 199 7.61 -14.01 -15.24
C ALA A 199 8.63 -14.41 -16.32
N GLY A 200 9.51 -15.37 -16.01
CA GLY A 200 10.49 -15.91 -16.97
C GLY A 200 9.89 -16.73 -18.12
N SER A 201 8.68 -17.27 -17.94
CA SER A 201 7.96 -18.02 -18.99
C SER A 201 7.11 -17.14 -19.91
N LEU A 202 6.82 -15.91 -19.50
CA LEU A 202 6.01 -14.98 -20.29
C LEU A 202 6.88 -14.32 -21.37
N THR A 203 6.44 -14.43 -22.62
CA THR A 203 7.09 -13.75 -23.76
C THR A 203 6.73 -12.28 -23.86
N ASP A 204 5.63 -11.87 -23.22
CA ASP A 204 5.19 -10.48 -23.14
C ASP A 204 5.82 -9.80 -21.92
N ALA A 205 6.68 -8.81 -22.16
CA ALA A 205 7.32 -8.02 -21.11
C ALA A 205 6.32 -7.33 -20.18
N ARG A 206 5.14 -6.94 -20.70
CA ARG A 206 4.06 -6.31 -19.90
C ARG A 206 3.47 -7.29 -18.88
N ALA A 207 3.28 -8.55 -19.31
CA ALA A 207 2.73 -9.58 -18.42
C ALA A 207 3.71 -9.95 -17.28
N SER A 208 5.02 -9.82 -17.51
CA SER A 208 6.06 -10.09 -16.52
C SER A 208 6.41 -8.88 -15.63
N ALA A 209 5.90 -7.68 -15.95
CA ALA A 209 6.33 -6.45 -15.30
C ALA A 209 6.06 -6.45 -13.77
N LEU A 210 4.85 -6.81 -13.35
CA LEU A 210 4.48 -6.78 -11.95
C LEU A 210 5.29 -7.76 -11.07
N PRO A 211 5.51 -9.04 -11.45
CA PRO A 211 6.43 -9.93 -10.74
C PRO A 211 7.87 -9.40 -10.66
N ARG A 212 8.39 -8.77 -11.74
CA ARG A 212 9.74 -8.17 -11.71
C ARG A 212 9.82 -6.97 -10.77
N ALA A 213 8.80 -6.11 -10.76
CA ALA A 213 8.72 -5.00 -9.82
C ALA A 213 8.77 -5.48 -8.38
N MET A 214 8.09 -6.59 -8.07
CA MET A 214 8.10 -7.24 -6.76
C MET A 214 9.50 -7.69 -6.34
N MET A 215 10.25 -8.30 -7.25
CA MET A 215 11.64 -8.69 -6.98
C MET A 215 12.49 -7.45 -6.69
N GLY A 216 12.31 -6.38 -7.46
CA GLY A 216 12.99 -5.11 -7.26
C GLY A 216 12.67 -4.48 -5.90
N ALA A 217 11.40 -4.42 -5.51
CA ALA A 217 10.99 -3.92 -4.21
C ALA A 217 11.57 -4.75 -3.05
N GLY A 218 11.57 -6.10 -3.18
CA GLY A 218 12.19 -6.99 -2.21
C GLY A 218 13.71 -6.81 -2.11
N ALA A 219 14.40 -6.60 -3.22
CA ALA A 219 15.83 -6.30 -3.22
C ALA A 219 16.12 -4.96 -2.53
N ALA A 220 15.34 -3.92 -2.82
CA ALA A 220 15.49 -2.62 -2.17
C ALA A 220 15.22 -2.70 -0.65
N PHE A 221 14.23 -3.47 -0.22
CA PHE A 221 13.91 -3.67 1.19
C PHE A 221 15.08 -4.35 1.95
N THR A 222 15.73 -5.34 1.34
CA THR A 222 16.90 -6.02 1.93
C THR A 222 18.23 -5.27 1.69
N GLY A 223 18.19 -3.99 1.33
CA GLY A 223 19.37 -3.13 1.20
C GLY A 223 20.07 -3.16 -0.15
N ARG A 224 19.63 -3.96 -1.12
CA ARG A 224 20.18 -3.96 -2.49
C ARG A 224 19.52 -2.87 -3.35
N LEU A 225 19.71 -1.60 -2.94
CA LEU A 225 18.96 -0.48 -3.50
C LEU A 225 19.16 -0.31 -5.02
N ARG A 226 20.39 -0.41 -5.54
CA ARG A 226 20.66 -0.26 -6.99
C ARG A 226 20.03 -1.38 -7.82
N GLU A 227 20.09 -2.61 -7.34
CA GLU A 227 19.44 -3.74 -7.99
C GLU A 227 17.91 -3.53 -7.99
N GLY A 228 17.34 -3.17 -6.85
CA GLY A 228 15.93 -2.87 -6.70
C GLY A 228 15.45 -1.77 -7.64
N ALA A 229 16.17 -0.65 -7.70
CA ALA A 229 15.86 0.45 -8.59
C ALA A 229 15.87 0.02 -10.06
N ARG A 230 16.88 -0.74 -10.49
CA ARG A 230 16.99 -1.23 -11.88
C ARG A 230 15.82 -2.11 -12.27
N GLU A 231 15.45 -3.08 -11.44
CA GLU A 231 14.37 -4.02 -11.73
C GLU A 231 13.00 -3.32 -11.73
N MET A 232 12.74 -2.44 -10.75
CA MET A 232 11.49 -1.66 -10.68
C MET A 232 11.39 -0.68 -11.86
N GLN A 233 12.48 -0.01 -12.25
CA GLN A 233 12.49 0.90 -13.39
C GLN A 233 12.17 0.16 -14.70
N ALA A 234 12.79 -1.00 -14.91
CA ALA A 234 12.53 -1.82 -16.08
C ALA A 234 11.07 -2.28 -16.10
N ALA A 235 10.57 -2.78 -14.97
CA ALA A 235 9.19 -3.20 -14.84
C ALA A 235 8.20 -2.04 -15.13
N LEU A 236 8.45 -0.87 -14.53
CA LEU A 236 7.60 0.30 -14.72
C LEU A 236 7.56 0.80 -16.17
N ASN A 237 8.65 0.62 -16.92
CA ASN A 237 8.69 0.96 -18.35
C ASN A 237 7.88 -0.01 -19.21
N ASP A 238 7.81 -1.28 -18.80
CA ASP A 238 7.06 -2.31 -19.52
C ASP A 238 5.56 -2.33 -19.15
N MET A 239 5.18 -1.75 -17.98
CA MET A 239 3.77 -1.68 -17.56
C MET A 239 2.96 -0.79 -18.50
N ASP A 240 1.76 -1.25 -18.85
CA ASP A 240 0.81 -0.42 -19.58
C ASP A 240 0.20 0.63 -18.63
N GLN A 241 0.49 1.90 -18.93
CA GLN A 241 0.01 3.03 -18.13
C GLN A 241 -1.51 3.22 -18.18
N ASN A 242 -2.20 2.55 -19.09
CA ASN A 242 -3.65 2.73 -19.30
C ASN A 242 -4.49 1.63 -18.63
N THR A 243 -3.93 0.47 -18.37
CA THR A 243 -4.70 -0.70 -17.91
C THR A 243 -4.70 -0.90 -16.41
N ASP A 244 -3.65 -0.49 -15.68
CA ASP A 244 -3.57 -0.66 -14.23
C ASP A 244 -2.88 0.55 -13.57
N PRO A 245 -3.56 1.69 -13.43
CA PRO A 245 -2.99 2.88 -12.82
C PRO A 245 -2.64 2.67 -11.34
N HIS A 246 -3.34 1.79 -10.62
CA HIS A 246 -3.07 1.48 -9.22
C HIS A 246 -1.71 0.82 -9.04
N SER A 247 -1.44 -0.29 -9.75
CA SER A 247 -0.14 -0.97 -9.66
C SER A 247 1.00 -0.09 -10.19
N ASN A 248 0.74 0.74 -11.24
CA ASN A 248 1.72 1.72 -11.71
C ASN A 248 2.08 2.76 -10.64
N ALA A 249 1.09 3.30 -9.91
CA ALA A 249 1.32 4.25 -8.81
C ALA A 249 2.11 3.61 -7.67
N MET A 250 1.74 2.38 -7.26
CA MET A 250 2.40 1.64 -6.19
C MET A 250 3.87 1.34 -6.52
N ILE A 251 4.20 0.93 -7.74
CA ILE A 251 5.59 0.66 -8.13
C ILE A 251 6.39 1.96 -8.24
N ALA A 252 5.75 3.05 -8.70
CA ALA A 252 6.38 4.37 -8.72
C ALA A 252 6.74 4.85 -7.31
N ASP A 253 5.87 4.60 -6.31
CA ASP A 253 6.14 4.88 -4.91
C ASP A 253 7.43 4.20 -4.43
N PHE A 254 7.54 2.87 -4.54
CA PHE A 254 8.74 2.12 -4.13
C PHE A 254 10.00 2.55 -4.87
N LEU A 255 9.90 2.81 -6.17
CA LEU A 255 11.03 3.22 -6.98
C LEU A 255 11.52 4.61 -6.62
N ALA A 256 10.62 5.59 -6.46
CA ALA A 256 10.98 6.95 -6.08
C ALA A 256 11.65 7.00 -4.69
N MET A 257 11.12 6.25 -3.72
CA MET A 257 11.74 6.11 -2.40
C MET A 257 13.13 5.48 -2.50
N THR A 258 13.31 4.49 -3.36
CA THR A 258 14.61 3.83 -3.58
C THR A 258 15.63 4.80 -4.19
N TYR A 259 15.23 5.58 -5.21
CA TYR A 259 16.08 6.62 -5.78
C TYR A 259 16.44 7.72 -4.77
N ALA A 260 15.48 8.14 -3.94
CA ALA A 260 15.75 9.11 -2.88
C ALA A 260 16.80 8.61 -1.88
N ARG A 261 16.74 7.34 -1.46
CA ARG A 261 17.74 6.71 -0.60
C ARG A 261 19.12 6.59 -1.26
N LEU A 262 19.16 6.39 -2.58
CA LEU A 262 20.41 6.44 -3.36
C LEU A 262 20.95 7.86 -3.53
N GLY A 263 20.14 8.90 -3.25
CA GLY A 263 20.48 10.31 -3.51
C GLY A 263 20.35 10.70 -4.98
N GLU A 264 19.59 9.94 -5.75
CA GLU A 264 19.27 10.21 -7.16
C GLU A 264 17.96 11.02 -7.24
N PHE A 265 18.01 12.26 -6.72
CA PHE A 265 16.81 13.06 -6.47
C PHE A 265 16.06 13.48 -7.73
N ASP A 266 16.76 13.75 -8.83
CA ASP A 266 16.09 14.11 -10.09
C ASP A 266 15.29 12.92 -10.64
N ALA A 267 15.86 11.72 -10.58
CA ALA A 267 15.16 10.50 -10.94
C ALA A 267 13.97 10.23 -10.00
N ALA A 268 14.13 10.44 -8.68
CA ALA A 268 13.05 10.30 -7.72
C ALA A 268 11.88 11.24 -8.04
N GLU A 269 12.14 12.52 -8.36
CA GLU A 269 11.11 13.50 -8.72
C GLU A 269 10.40 13.14 -10.04
N GLU A 270 11.13 12.65 -11.03
CA GLU A 270 10.52 12.19 -12.29
C GLU A 270 9.56 11.04 -12.03
N ILE A 271 9.95 10.07 -11.19
CA ILE A 271 9.10 8.94 -10.84
C ILE A 271 7.91 9.37 -9.98
N VAL A 272 8.08 10.29 -9.02
CA VAL A 272 6.95 10.87 -8.26
C VAL A 272 5.96 11.55 -9.20
N ALA A 273 6.43 12.35 -10.17
CA ALA A 273 5.54 13.00 -11.14
C ALA A 273 4.75 11.97 -11.97
N ARG A 274 5.40 10.89 -12.41
CA ARG A 274 4.74 9.77 -13.07
C ARG A 274 3.72 9.09 -12.16
N GLY A 275 4.10 8.78 -10.91
CA GLY A 275 3.23 8.19 -9.90
C GLY A 275 1.99 9.05 -9.62
N THR A 276 2.15 10.37 -9.52
CA THR A 276 1.06 11.33 -9.35
C THR A 276 0.04 11.27 -10.48
N GLN A 277 0.49 11.18 -11.74
CA GLN A 277 -0.40 11.03 -12.88
C GLN A 277 -1.19 9.73 -12.83
N GLN A 278 -0.56 8.64 -12.42
CA GLN A 278 -1.23 7.34 -12.27
C GLN A 278 -2.19 7.32 -11.07
N ALA A 279 -1.77 7.84 -9.92
CA ALA A 279 -2.59 7.95 -8.72
C ALA A 279 -3.85 8.78 -8.96
N ALA A 280 -3.76 9.84 -9.78
CA ALA A 280 -4.92 10.64 -10.16
C ALA A 280 -5.98 9.85 -10.95
N ARG A 281 -5.58 8.75 -11.60
CA ARG A 281 -6.45 7.84 -12.36
C ARG A 281 -6.81 6.58 -11.57
N ALA A 282 -6.13 6.34 -10.45
CA ALA A 282 -6.37 5.21 -9.57
C ALA A 282 -7.42 5.57 -8.49
N ASP A 283 -7.00 6.04 -7.34
CA ASP A 283 -7.88 6.37 -6.22
C ASP A 283 -7.25 7.43 -5.30
N GLU A 284 -8.04 7.91 -4.31
CA GLU A 284 -7.56 8.92 -3.38
C GLU A 284 -6.50 8.36 -2.40
N ILE A 285 -6.53 7.06 -2.09
CA ILE A 285 -5.51 6.41 -1.26
C ILE A 285 -4.17 6.42 -1.98
N SER A 286 -4.15 6.05 -3.27
CA SER A 286 -2.95 6.12 -4.11
C SER A 286 -2.39 7.53 -4.22
N ARG A 287 -3.25 8.58 -4.23
CA ARG A 287 -2.80 9.98 -4.20
C ARG A 287 -2.13 10.34 -2.89
N VAL A 288 -2.71 9.91 -1.77
CA VAL A 288 -2.10 10.14 -0.44
C VAL A 288 -0.75 9.44 -0.35
N ASP A 289 -0.65 8.21 -0.88
CA ASP A 289 0.56 7.40 -0.81
C ASP A 289 1.73 8.04 -1.59
N ILE A 290 1.48 8.48 -2.82
CA ILE A 290 2.52 9.18 -3.59
C ILE A 290 2.92 10.55 -2.97
N ASP A 291 1.99 11.24 -2.31
CA ASP A 291 2.30 12.46 -1.55
C ASP A 291 3.17 12.16 -0.33
N ILE A 292 3.00 11.01 0.33
CA ILE A 292 3.89 10.52 1.40
C ILE A 292 5.28 10.24 0.83
N THR A 293 5.36 9.64 -0.34
CA THR A 293 6.63 9.41 -1.04
C THR A 293 7.35 10.72 -1.37
N GLN A 294 6.62 11.75 -1.81
CA GLN A 294 7.20 13.08 -2.00
C GLN A 294 7.77 13.64 -0.68
N SER A 295 7.08 13.43 0.45
CA SER A 295 7.62 13.79 1.77
C SER A 295 8.93 13.04 2.07
N ALA A 296 9.01 11.74 1.73
CA ALA A 296 10.23 10.97 1.91
C ALA A 296 11.38 11.48 1.02
N VAL A 297 11.11 11.86 -0.22
CA VAL A 297 12.11 12.51 -1.11
C VAL A 297 12.61 13.82 -0.52
N ASN A 298 11.69 14.67 -0.03
CA ASN A 298 12.03 15.93 0.64
C ASN A 298 12.90 15.68 1.89
N TYR A 299 12.56 14.66 2.70
CA TYR A 299 13.35 14.26 3.86
C TYR A 299 14.77 13.83 3.47
N GLU A 300 14.93 12.96 2.47
CA GLU A 300 16.25 12.50 2.04
C GLU A 300 17.08 13.61 1.42
N ARG A 301 16.46 14.59 0.76
CA ARG A 301 17.13 15.79 0.25
C ARG A 301 17.53 16.77 1.37
N GLY A 302 16.93 16.68 2.56
CA GLY A 302 17.17 17.58 3.70
C GLY A 302 16.22 18.76 3.78
N GLU A 303 15.12 18.76 3.05
CA GLU A 303 14.04 19.76 3.13
C GLU A 303 13.08 19.41 4.27
N LEU A 304 13.63 19.38 5.51
CA LEU A 304 12.97 18.77 6.67
C LEU A 304 11.64 19.42 7.05
N ASP A 305 11.51 20.76 6.95
CA ASP A 305 10.26 21.46 7.25
C ASP A 305 9.16 21.09 6.27
N ARG A 306 9.51 21.05 4.98
CA ARG A 306 8.59 20.66 3.92
C ARG A 306 8.16 19.21 4.05
N ALA A 307 9.10 18.33 4.39
CA ALA A 307 8.81 16.93 4.62
C ALA A 307 7.81 16.74 5.79
N ALA A 308 8.05 17.43 6.92
CA ALA A 308 7.17 17.36 8.08
C ALA A 308 5.77 17.89 7.78
N GLU A 309 5.66 19.07 7.16
CA GLU A 309 4.36 19.67 6.82
C GLU A 309 3.55 18.77 5.89
N GLN A 310 4.17 18.26 4.83
CA GLN A 310 3.52 17.38 3.87
C GLN A 310 3.07 16.06 4.53
N ALA A 311 3.93 15.44 5.32
CA ALA A 311 3.58 14.22 6.05
C ALA A 311 2.39 14.44 7.01
N PHE A 312 2.34 15.57 7.71
CA PHE A 312 1.23 15.92 8.59
C PHE A 312 -0.10 16.03 7.84
N GLN A 313 -0.08 16.71 6.68
CA GLN A 313 -1.27 16.85 5.81
C GLN A 313 -1.71 15.49 5.27
N CYS A 314 -0.76 14.63 4.85
CA CYS A 314 -1.05 13.28 4.39
C CYS A 314 -1.68 12.41 5.49
N SER A 315 -1.18 12.50 6.73
CA SER A 315 -1.73 11.74 7.86
C SER A 315 -3.20 12.11 8.10
N ALA A 316 -3.55 13.39 8.12
CA ALA A 316 -4.92 13.86 8.31
C ALA A 316 -5.86 13.41 7.17
N ARG A 317 -5.40 13.47 5.91
CA ARG A 317 -6.16 12.98 4.75
C ARG A 317 -6.38 11.47 4.82
N ALA A 318 -5.33 10.71 5.12
CA ALA A 318 -5.38 9.25 5.26
C ALA A 318 -6.36 8.82 6.36
N GLU A 319 -6.38 9.50 7.50
CA GLU A 319 -7.30 9.24 8.61
C GLU A 319 -8.75 9.48 8.19
N GLY A 320 -9.03 10.56 7.46
CA GLY A 320 -10.35 10.85 6.89
C GLY A 320 -10.85 9.78 5.91
N LEU A 321 -9.95 9.12 5.20
CA LEU A 321 -10.24 8.01 4.29
C LEU A 321 -10.33 6.66 5.01
N GLY A 322 -9.87 6.55 6.26
CA GLY A 322 -9.66 5.28 6.97
C GLY A 322 -8.52 4.44 6.38
N ALA A 323 -7.58 5.07 5.67
CA ALA A 323 -6.41 4.44 5.06
C ALA A 323 -5.27 4.32 6.09
N TYR A 324 -5.44 3.45 7.07
CA TYR A 324 -4.56 3.40 8.25
C TYR A 324 -3.10 3.04 7.92
N ALA A 325 -2.85 2.28 6.86
CA ALA A 325 -1.50 2.03 6.38
C ALA A 325 -0.78 3.32 5.97
N CYS A 326 -1.48 4.21 5.25
CA CYS A 326 -0.96 5.52 4.88
C CYS A 326 -0.77 6.44 6.10
N VAL A 327 -1.65 6.34 7.14
CA VAL A 327 -1.46 7.08 8.40
C VAL A 327 -0.14 6.65 9.06
N VAL A 328 0.15 5.34 9.12
CA VAL A 328 1.42 4.83 9.66
C VAL A 328 2.61 5.39 8.89
N ALA A 329 2.60 5.28 7.57
CA ALA A 329 3.68 5.76 6.72
C ALA A 329 3.90 7.28 6.87
N ALA A 330 2.83 8.08 6.86
CA ALA A 330 2.89 9.53 7.04
C ALA A 330 3.45 9.91 8.42
N ASN A 331 3.02 9.24 9.48
CA ASN A 331 3.51 9.51 10.84
C ASN A 331 5.00 9.14 11.01
N VAL A 332 5.47 8.09 10.32
CA VAL A 332 6.90 7.75 10.25
C VAL A 332 7.70 8.87 9.55
N MET A 333 7.18 9.42 8.45
CA MET A 333 7.84 10.53 7.76
C MET A 333 7.86 11.81 8.59
N PHE A 334 6.74 12.16 9.24
CA PHE A 334 6.67 13.28 10.16
C PHE A 334 7.66 13.12 11.32
N GLY A 335 7.64 11.94 11.99
CA GLY A 335 8.57 11.63 13.07
C GLY A 335 10.04 11.65 12.62
N SER A 336 10.33 11.13 11.41
CA SER A 336 11.69 11.19 10.85
C SER A 336 12.18 12.63 10.67
N ALA A 337 11.34 13.50 10.12
CA ALA A 337 11.70 14.89 9.87
C ALA A 337 11.84 15.71 11.16
N THR A 338 10.94 15.53 12.13
CA THR A 338 10.99 16.24 13.42
C THR A 338 12.14 15.74 14.30
N MET A 339 12.38 14.42 14.37
CA MET A 339 13.54 13.86 15.09
C MET A 339 14.88 14.26 14.46
N ALA A 340 14.93 14.46 13.13
CA ALA A 340 16.13 14.99 12.48
C ALA A 340 16.45 16.43 12.90
N LYS A 341 15.46 17.18 13.34
CA LYS A 341 15.55 18.55 13.90
C LYS A 341 15.69 18.57 15.43
N ASP A 342 15.89 17.41 16.06
CA ASP A 342 15.94 17.22 17.51
C ASP A 342 14.64 17.67 18.25
N ASP A 343 13.49 17.69 17.54
CA ASP A 343 12.17 17.98 18.11
C ASP A 343 11.41 16.70 18.48
N ALA A 344 11.88 16.08 19.56
CA ALA A 344 11.27 14.87 20.12
C ALA A 344 9.84 15.09 20.63
N SER A 345 9.52 16.30 21.05
CA SER A 345 8.20 16.65 21.60
C SER A 345 7.11 16.57 20.54
N SER A 346 7.36 17.17 19.37
CA SER A 346 6.43 17.12 18.24
C SER A 346 6.31 15.74 17.63
N ALA A 347 7.39 14.93 17.68
CA ALA A 347 7.43 13.59 17.11
C ALA A 347 6.58 12.58 17.88
N LYS A 348 6.46 12.73 19.21
CA LYS A 348 5.96 11.70 20.12
C LYS A 348 4.55 11.19 19.75
N LEU A 349 3.55 12.06 19.76
CA LEU A 349 2.15 11.66 19.55
C LEU A 349 1.91 11.03 18.15
N PRO A 350 2.42 11.60 17.03
CA PRO A 350 2.30 10.94 15.74
C PRO A 350 2.97 9.56 15.70
N LEU A 351 4.12 9.38 16.34
CA LEU A 351 4.80 8.08 16.40
C LEU A 351 4.06 7.06 17.27
N GLU A 352 3.49 7.47 18.41
CA GLU A 352 2.61 6.63 19.23
C GLU A 352 1.42 6.14 18.41
N ARG A 353 0.74 7.05 17.69
CA ARG A 353 -0.37 6.71 16.80
C ARG A 353 0.06 5.78 15.66
N GLY A 354 1.23 6.03 15.08
CA GLY A 354 1.83 5.18 14.06
C GLY A 354 2.10 3.76 14.55
N ASP A 355 2.63 3.60 15.77
CA ASP A 355 2.91 2.29 16.36
C ASP A 355 1.62 1.49 16.67
N GLU A 356 0.61 2.13 17.26
CA GLU A 356 -0.69 1.53 17.51
C GLU A 356 -1.32 1.00 16.20
N LEU A 357 -1.35 1.83 15.16
CA LEU A 357 -1.93 1.46 13.88
C LEU A 357 -1.11 0.41 13.15
N ALA A 358 0.23 0.45 13.22
CA ALA A 358 1.09 -0.57 12.62
C ALA A 358 0.83 -1.96 13.22
N MET A 359 0.51 -2.04 14.51
CA MET A 359 0.10 -3.29 15.16
C MET A 359 -1.26 -3.78 14.65
N VAL A 360 -2.24 -2.87 14.55
CA VAL A 360 -3.61 -3.23 14.10
C VAL A 360 -3.65 -3.61 12.63
N THR A 361 -2.84 -2.93 11.80
CA THR A 361 -2.75 -3.17 10.35
C THR A 361 -1.74 -4.25 9.97
N ASN A 362 -1.00 -4.78 10.94
CA ASN A 362 0.05 -5.76 10.73
C ASN A 362 1.14 -5.32 9.72
N MET A 363 1.51 -4.01 9.76
CA MET A 363 2.52 -3.42 8.89
C MET A 363 3.91 -3.48 9.54
N ALA A 364 4.49 -4.66 9.59
CA ALA A 364 5.75 -4.92 10.27
C ALA A 364 6.94 -4.05 9.78
N PRO A 365 7.12 -3.79 8.45
CA PRO A 365 8.25 -2.97 7.98
C PRO A 365 8.23 -1.54 8.52
N PHE A 366 7.07 -0.90 8.61
CA PHE A 366 6.97 0.44 9.17
C PHE A 366 7.14 0.47 10.68
N ARG A 367 6.79 -0.63 11.36
CA ARG A 367 6.87 -0.74 12.81
C ARG A 367 8.30 -0.61 13.34
N THR A 368 9.29 -1.17 12.64
CA THR A 368 10.70 -1.04 13.01
C THR A 368 11.12 0.42 13.16
N LEU A 369 10.89 1.21 12.12
CA LEU A 369 11.30 2.62 12.12
C LEU A 369 10.45 3.45 13.08
N THR A 370 9.14 3.21 13.16
CA THR A 370 8.25 3.86 14.13
C THR A 370 8.72 3.63 15.56
N LYS A 371 8.99 2.38 15.95
CA LYS A 371 9.48 2.01 17.28
C LYS A 371 10.83 2.64 17.60
N GLY A 372 11.77 2.62 16.65
CA GLY A 372 13.10 3.21 16.85
C GLY A 372 13.05 4.72 17.05
N LEU A 373 12.24 5.44 16.27
CA LEU A 373 12.04 6.88 16.41
C LEU A 373 11.29 7.23 17.71
N LEU A 374 10.23 6.48 18.05
CA LEU A 374 9.47 6.65 19.29
C LEU A 374 10.35 6.42 20.52
N ALA A 375 11.18 5.37 20.49
CA ALA A 375 12.15 5.09 21.55
C ALA A 375 13.14 6.25 21.75
N SER A 376 13.62 6.84 20.65
CA SER A 376 14.49 8.02 20.70
C SER A 376 13.76 9.24 21.24
N SER A 377 12.49 9.43 20.88
CA SER A 377 11.65 10.50 21.44
C SER A 377 11.46 10.34 22.95
N HIS A 378 11.11 9.15 23.44
CA HIS A 378 11.00 8.85 24.87
C HIS A 378 12.29 9.15 25.62
N ALA A 379 13.44 8.68 25.13
CA ALA A 379 14.73 8.90 25.78
C ALA A 379 15.11 10.39 25.83
N GLN A 380 14.91 11.14 24.74
CA GLN A 380 15.16 12.59 24.71
C GLN A 380 14.23 13.38 25.65
N LEU A 381 13.01 12.89 25.89
CA LEU A 381 12.05 13.49 26.83
C LEU A 381 12.24 13.00 28.27
N GLY A 382 13.33 12.26 28.57
CA GLY A 382 13.71 11.84 29.92
C GLY A 382 13.30 10.41 30.31
N ASP A 383 12.58 9.69 29.47
CA ASP A 383 12.21 8.29 29.70
C ASP A 383 13.19 7.34 29.00
N LEU A 384 14.40 7.29 29.53
CA LEU A 384 15.46 6.41 28.99
C LEU A 384 15.10 4.90 29.07
N PRO A 385 14.44 4.38 30.14
CA PRO A 385 14.06 2.97 30.20
C PRO A 385 13.15 2.55 29.02
N SER A 386 12.10 3.34 28.72
CA SER A 386 11.23 3.11 27.54
C SER A 386 12.01 3.23 26.22
N GLY A 387 12.95 4.17 26.14
CA GLY A 387 13.86 4.32 25.01
C GLY A 387 14.67 3.05 24.76
N VAL A 388 15.34 2.52 25.80
CA VAL A 388 16.18 1.29 25.68
C VAL A 388 15.33 0.08 25.29
N ALA A 389 14.16 -0.10 25.88
CA ALA A 389 13.26 -1.19 25.54
C ALA A 389 12.79 -1.12 24.06
N GLY A 390 12.39 0.07 23.62
CA GLY A 390 11.92 0.29 22.25
C GLY A 390 13.02 0.12 21.20
N TRP A 391 14.25 0.59 21.44
CA TRP A 391 15.39 0.34 20.53
C TRP A 391 15.70 -1.13 20.38
N ASN A 392 15.67 -1.90 21.49
CA ASN A 392 15.92 -3.35 21.43
C ASN A 392 14.82 -4.06 20.62
N GLU A 393 13.55 -3.70 20.82
CA GLU A 393 12.45 -4.24 20.03
C GLU A 393 12.62 -3.89 18.54
N ALA A 394 12.90 -2.63 18.22
CA ALA A 394 13.09 -2.16 16.84
C ALA A 394 14.26 -2.87 16.14
N LEU A 395 15.43 -2.99 16.79
CA LEU A 395 16.59 -3.64 16.22
C LEU A 395 16.38 -5.15 16.02
N ASN A 396 15.72 -5.82 16.97
CA ASN A 396 15.35 -7.22 16.81
C ASN A 396 14.38 -7.43 15.66
N GLY A 397 13.37 -6.54 15.52
CA GLY A 397 12.43 -6.55 14.40
C GLY A 397 13.12 -6.35 13.06
N ALA A 398 13.99 -5.34 12.94
CA ALA A 398 14.76 -5.07 11.73
C ALA A 398 15.58 -6.28 11.27
N ARG A 399 16.35 -6.86 12.19
CA ARG A 399 17.19 -8.04 11.94
C ARG A 399 16.36 -9.26 11.56
N GLY A 400 15.24 -9.48 12.24
CA GLY A 400 14.32 -10.59 11.94
C GLY A 400 13.67 -10.49 10.55
N MET A 401 13.59 -9.28 9.98
CA MET A 401 13.01 -9.04 8.65
C MET A 401 14.06 -8.77 7.56
N ASN A 402 15.36 -8.83 7.89
CA ASN A 402 16.44 -8.39 7.00
C ASN A 402 16.26 -6.93 6.51
N ASP A 403 15.63 -6.06 7.34
CA ASP A 403 15.46 -4.64 7.05
C ASP A 403 16.75 -3.88 7.42
N HIS A 404 17.73 -3.94 6.54
CA HIS A 404 19.03 -3.30 6.76
C HIS A 404 18.93 -1.77 6.84
N TYR A 405 18.01 -1.16 6.07
CA TYR A 405 17.82 0.29 6.12
C TYR A 405 17.17 0.71 7.46
N GLY A 406 16.16 0.01 7.92
CA GLY A 406 15.56 0.23 9.23
C GLY A 406 16.55 0.02 10.37
N GLU A 407 17.36 -1.04 10.34
CA GLU A 407 18.42 -1.27 11.33
C GLU A 407 19.41 -0.10 11.41
N ALA A 408 19.93 0.34 10.25
CA ALA A 408 20.87 1.44 10.17
C ALA A 408 20.27 2.76 10.69
N ARG A 409 19.00 3.03 10.36
CA ARG A 409 18.27 4.22 10.81
C ARG A 409 18.04 4.20 12.32
N VAL A 410 17.68 3.06 12.92
CA VAL A 410 17.50 2.94 14.37
C VAL A 410 18.83 3.13 15.10
N LEU A 411 19.92 2.50 14.64
CA LEU A 411 21.25 2.70 15.19
C LEU A 411 21.67 4.17 15.13
N TRP A 412 21.54 4.80 13.97
CA TRP A 412 21.92 6.22 13.81
C TRP A 412 21.12 7.14 14.74
N THR A 413 19.78 6.97 14.82
CA THR A 413 18.93 7.80 15.66
C THR A 413 19.20 7.55 17.15
N ARG A 414 19.48 6.29 17.56
CA ARG A 414 19.91 5.95 18.92
C ARG A 414 21.23 6.63 19.27
N GLY A 415 22.21 6.55 18.39
CA GLY A 415 23.51 7.22 18.58
C GLY A 415 23.37 8.73 18.76
N ARG A 416 22.52 9.41 17.96
CA ARG A 416 22.21 10.84 18.14
C ARG A 416 21.58 11.10 19.51
N THR A 417 20.63 10.29 19.94
CA THR A 417 19.98 10.44 21.25
C THR A 417 20.97 10.26 22.39
N LEU A 418 21.85 9.26 22.32
CA LEU A 418 22.91 9.05 23.32
C LEU A 418 23.91 10.21 23.39
N ALA A 419 24.20 10.83 22.24
CA ALA A 419 25.06 12.02 22.16
C ALA A 419 24.39 13.29 22.76
N LEU A 420 23.07 13.37 22.74
CA LEU A 420 22.30 14.46 23.33
C LEU A 420 21.98 14.26 24.83
N HIS A 421 22.20 13.06 25.35
CA HIS A 421 21.94 12.73 26.75
C HIS A 421 22.83 13.54 27.73
N SER A 422 22.39 13.70 28.96
CA SER A 422 23.18 14.41 29.98
C SER A 422 23.50 13.49 31.18
N PRO A 423 24.77 13.08 31.36
CA PRO A 423 25.94 13.34 30.48
C PRO A 423 25.86 12.56 29.16
N PRO A 424 26.51 13.05 28.08
CA PRO A 424 26.54 12.36 26.80
C PRO A 424 27.33 11.04 26.87
N ASP A 425 26.79 9.97 26.26
CA ASP A 425 27.50 8.70 26.08
C ASP A 425 28.13 8.63 24.67
N TRP A 426 29.21 9.36 24.48
CA TRP A 426 29.92 9.42 23.19
C TRP A 426 30.50 8.07 22.76
N ALA A 427 30.84 7.17 23.68
CA ALA A 427 31.39 5.87 23.35
C ALA A 427 30.33 4.96 22.74
N ALA A 428 29.14 4.87 23.36
CA ALA A 428 28.04 4.13 22.81
C ALA A 428 27.51 4.76 21.51
N ALA A 429 27.41 6.09 21.46
CA ALA A 429 27.02 6.82 20.27
C ALA A 429 27.96 6.53 19.07
N LEU A 430 29.27 6.53 19.30
CA LEU A 430 30.26 6.21 18.27
C LEU A 430 30.08 4.79 17.72
N ALA A 431 29.88 3.81 18.59
CA ALA A 431 29.66 2.43 18.17
C ALA A 431 28.41 2.28 17.28
N ASP A 432 27.35 3.00 17.64
CA ASP A 432 26.13 3.03 16.83
C ASP A 432 26.33 3.72 15.47
N PHE A 433 27.04 4.84 15.45
CA PHE A 433 27.35 5.54 14.20
C PHE A 433 28.25 4.72 13.27
N GLU A 434 29.23 3.98 13.84
CA GLU A 434 30.11 3.11 13.05
C GLU A 434 29.32 1.96 12.39
N ASN A 435 28.40 1.34 13.12
CA ASN A 435 27.52 0.30 12.56
C ASN A 435 26.53 0.86 11.52
N ALA A 436 25.94 2.01 11.79
CA ALA A 436 25.02 2.66 10.83
C ALA A 436 25.75 3.06 9.54
N VAL A 437 26.94 3.65 9.64
CA VAL A 437 27.79 4.02 8.49
C VAL A 437 28.11 2.80 7.65
N ARG A 438 28.54 1.69 8.26
CA ARG A 438 28.82 0.44 7.53
C ARG A 438 27.59 -0.04 6.73
N LEU A 439 26.44 -0.10 7.37
CA LEU A 439 25.20 -0.53 6.70
C LEU A 439 24.79 0.44 5.56
N PHE A 440 24.88 1.76 5.76
CA PHE A 440 24.56 2.72 4.71
C PHE A 440 25.55 2.65 3.53
N GLU A 441 26.83 2.36 3.79
CA GLU A 441 27.84 2.13 2.75
C GLU A 441 27.52 0.88 1.93
N GLU A 442 27.24 -0.24 2.60
CA GLU A 442 26.89 -1.51 1.95
C GLU A 442 25.67 -1.38 1.04
N MET A 443 24.68 -0.53 1.42
CA MET A 443 23.46 -0.28 0.66
C MET A 443 23.60 0.83 -0.41
N ASP A 444 24.68 1.62 -0.38
CA ASP A 444 24.83 2.87 -1.13
C ASP A 444 23.73 3.91 -0.80
N ALA A 445 23.30 3.96 0.47
CA ALA A 445 22.31 4.92 0.95
C ALA A 445 22.95 6.28 1.24
N ARG A 446 23.33 6.98 0.18
CA ARG A 446 24.25 8.12 0.22
C ARG A 446 23.81 9.32 1.05
N PRO A 447 22.53 9.76 1.05
CA PRO A 447 22.09 10.87 1.89
C PRO A 447 22.20 10.55 3.39
N ALA A 448 21.75 9.37 3.79
CA ALA A 448 21.84 8.91 5.19
C ALA A 448 23.31 8.68 5.60
N LEU A 449 24.14 8.15 4.69
CA LEU A 449 25.59 7.98 4.91
C LEU A 449 26.27 9.32 5.20
N ALA A 450 26.01 10.38 4.39
CA ALA A 450 26.61 11.68 4.60
C ALA A 450 26.31 12.23 6.00
N ARG A 451 25.06 12.13 6.44
CA ARG A 451 24.62 12.57 7.78
C ARG A 451 25.24 11.73 8.91
N ALA A 452 25.25 10.41 8.77
CA ALA A 452 25.84 9.52 9.76
C ALA A 452 27.35 9.73 9.91
N LEU A 453 28.06 10.01 8.81
CA LEU A 453 29.48 10.40 8.84
C LEU A 453 29.72 11.69 9.61
N CYS A 454 28.88 12.72 9.44
CA CYS A 454 28.96 13.96 10.23
C CYS A 454 28.82 13.70 11.73
N ASP A 455 27.82 12.90 12.12
CA ASP A 455 27.59 12.60 13.53
C ASP A 455 28.70 11.70 14.11
N ARG A 456 29.24 10.75 13.31
CA ARG A 456 30.43 9.98 13.67
C ARG A 456 31.65 10.88 13.90
N ALA A 457 31.88 11.89 13.04
CA ALA A 457 32.97 12.84 13.21
C ALA A 457 32.82 13.67 14.50
N LYS A 458 31.61 14.09 14.87
CA LYS A 458 31.32 14.78 16.15
C LYS A 458 31.66 13.88 17.34
N ALA A 459 31.27 12.60 17.33
CA ALA A 459 31.57 11.66 18.39
C ALA A 459 33.07 11.40 18.54
N LEU A 460 33.80 11.23 17.43
CA LEU A 460 35.25 11.07 17.43
C LEU A 460 35.95 12.30 18.02
N ARG A 461 35.49 13.51 17.69
CA ARG A 461 36.02 14.76 18.22
C ARG A 461 35.79 14.86 19.73
N ALA A 462 34.60 14.51 20.20
CA ALA A 462 34.28 14.49 21.63
C ALA A 462 35.15 13.50 22.43
N LEU A 463 35.58 12.39 21.81
CA LEU A 463 36.47 11.39 22.39
C LEU A 463 37.97 11.69 22.17
N GLY A 464 38.32 12.87 21.67
CA GLY A 464 39.71 13.30 21.46
C GLY A 464 40.40 12.72 20.20
N ARG A 465 39.67 11.99 19.36
CA ARG A 465 40.17 11.36 18.09
C ARG A 465 40.13 12.37 16.93
N THR A 466 40.71 13.58 17.13
CA THR A 466 40.52 14.76 16.25
C THR A 466 40.99 14.52 14.81
N ALA A 467 42.13 13.86 14.60
CA ALA A 467 42.65 13.61 13.24
C ALA A 467 41.67 12.78 12.41
N GLN A 468 41.14 11.71 12.99
CA GLN A 468 40.13 10.86 12.34
C GLN A 468 38.81 11.60 12.12
N ALA A 469 38.42 12.47 13.06
CA ALA A 469 37.22 13.28 12.94
C ALA A 469 37.28 14.22 11.71
N VAL A 470 38.42 14.87 11.48
CA VAL A 470 38.61 15.79 10.34
C VAL A 470 38.47 15.03 9.02
N GLU A 471 39.16 13.90 8.85
CA GLU A 471 39.09 13.11 7.61
C GLU A 471 37.66 12.66 7.30
N ILE A 472 36.91 12.18 8.30
CA ILE A 472 35.54 11.71 8.15
C ILE A 472 34.58 12.86 7.85
N GLU A 473 34.76 14.00 8.50
CA GLU A 473 33.95 15.19 8.27
C GLU A 473 34.14 15.75 6.84
N GLU A 474 35.38 15.81 6.36
CA GLU A 474 35.67 16.21 4.98
C GLU A 474 34.97 15.31 3.96
N ARG A 475 35.03 13.97 4.20
CA ARG A 475 34.32 12.99 3.37
C ARG A 475 32.80 13.23 3.40
N ALA A 476 32.21 13.44 4.57
CA ALA A 476 30.80 13.70 4.76
C ALA A 476 30.34 14.96 4.02
N LEU A 477 31.08 16.08 4.19
CA LEU A 477 30.78 17.35 3.55
C LEU A 477 30.92 17.29 2.03
N MET A 478 31.92 16.57 1.53
CA MET A 478 32.10 16.35 0.10
C MET A 478 30.90 15.59 -0.47
N LEU A 479 30.50 14.48 0.16
CA LEU A 479 29.36 13.67 -0.27
C LEU A 479 28.05 14.48 -0.24
N GLY A 480 27.77 15.19 0.87
CA GLY A 480 26.56 16.01 1.00
C GLY A 480 26.46 17.12 -0.04
N ARG A 481 27.59 17.78 -0.36
CA ARG A 481 27.64 18.79 -1.43
C ARG A 481 27.41 18.18 -2.82
N GLN A 482 28.00 17.02 -3.10
CA GLN A 482 27.77 16.30 -4.36
C GLN A 482 26.31 15.93 -4.56
N LEU A 483 25.61 15.59 -3.48
CA LEU A 483 24.18 15.26 -3.50
C LEU A 483 23.27 16.50 -3.47
N GLY A 484 23.81 17.69 -3.16
CA GLY A 484 23.02 18.91 -3.00
C GLY A 484 22.07 18.86 -1.82
N LEU A 485 22.51 18.25 -0.69
CA LEU A 485 21.70 18.20 0.53
C LEU A 485 21.43 19.59 1.08
N LYS A 486 20.22 19.81 1.62
CA LYS A 486 19.71 21.13 2.04
C LYS A 486 19.71 21.33 3.55
N ASP A 487 19.97 20.30 4.34
CA ASP A 487 20.07 20.38 5.79
C ASP A 487 21.51 20.71 6.25
N ALA A 488 21.63 21.24 7.46
CA ALA A 488 22.93 21.48 8.07
C ALA A 488 23.67 20.14 8.31
N PRO A 489 25.00 20.07 8.10
CA PRO A 489 25.94 21.17 7.74
C PRO A 489 26.18 21.34 6.23
N PHE A 490 25.32 20.80 5.36
CA PHE A 490 25.52 20.73 3.92
C PHE A 490 24.97 21.97 3.18
N ALA A 491 23.94 22.64 3.76
CA ALA A 491 23.26 23.81 3.19
C ALA A 491 24.15 25.06 3.13
#